data_da5c415212e57608f7705cddd8ad595a
#
_entry.id   da5c415212e57608f7705cddd8ad595a
#
_cell.length_a   1.000
_cell.length_b   1.000
_cell.length_c   1.000
_cell.angle_alpha   90.00
_cell.angle_beta   90.00
_cell.angle_gamma   90.00
#
_symmetry.space_group_name_H-M   'P 1'
#
loop_
_entity.id
_entity.type
_entity.pdbx_description
1 polymer ?
#
loop_
_entity_poly.entity_id
_entity_poly.type
_entity_poly.pdbx_seq_one_letter_code
_entity_poly.pdbx_strand_id
1 'polypeptide(L)'
;KSETMDLNIQGNADYAMTLGEIRAMMRAKGVELEPEENTLQNGSVFGKRFGNGGGVTAAVLQCLKEQGENADINVMKCNGAAECKKALLLMKVGKLPADFVEGMACVGGCVGGPSKHKTEQEAKKARDTLIGQADKREVHENLGHYPMDKFSMHRH
;
A
#
# COMPACT_ATOMS: atom_id res chain seq x y z
N LYS A 1 9.21 -16.28 5.65
CA LYS A 1 8.40 -15.04 5.54
C LYS A 1 7.68 -14.70 6.84
N SER A 2 6.85 -15.60 7.36
CA SER A 2 6.15 -15.41 8.64
C SER A 2 7.04 -15.66 9.87
N GLU A 3 8.10 -16.43 9.74
CA GLU A 3 8.98 -16.85 10.82
C GLU A 3 10.17 -15.91 11.07
N THR A 4 10.47 -15.04 10.12
CA THR A 4 11.63 -14.13 10.21
C THR A 4 11.38 -12.85 11.00
N MET A 5 10.16 -12.61 11.41
CA MET A 5 9.79 -11.43 12.19
C MET A 5 9.30 -11.89 13.57
N ASP A 6 9.80 -11.22 14.60
CA ASP A 6 9.39 -11.42 15.98
C ASP A 6 7.95 -10.91 16.21
N LEU A 7 7.03 -11.54 15.48
CA LEU A 7 5.61 -11.25 15.49
C LEU A 7 4.87 -12.51 15.97
N ASN A 8 4.01 -12.36 16.93
CA ASN A 8 3.15 -13.45 17.40
C ASN A 8 2.04 -13.72 16.36
N ILE A 9 2.45 -14.32 15.22
CA ILE A 9 1.54 -14.74 14.14
C ILE A 9 1.44 -16.27 14.05
N GLN A 10 2.02 -16.99 15.00
CA GLN A 10 1.98 -18.44 15.05
C GLN A 10 0.52 -18.91 15.11
N GLY A 11 0.14 -19.77 14.17
CA GLY A 11 -1.22 -20.26 14.02
C GLY A 11 -2.17 -19.36 13.22
N ASN A 12 -1.74 -18.17 12.79
CA ASN A 12 -2.57 -17.26 12.00
C ASN A 12 -2.38 -17.43 10.48
N ALA A 13 -1.28 -18.04 10.05
CA ALA A 13 -1.00 -18.33 8.65
C ALA A 13 -0.17 -19.60 8.51
N ASP A 14 -0.66 -20.56 7.73
CA ASP A 14 0.04 -21.81 7.47
C ASP A 14 1.12 -21.64 6.40
N TYR A 15 0.82 -20.86 5.38
CA TYR A 15 1.72 -20.61 4.24
C TYR A 15 1.74 -19.16 3.82
N ALA A 16 2.94 -18.64 3.53
CA ALA A 16 3.11 -17.34 2.88
C ALA A 16 3.61 -17.55 1.44
N MET A 17 2.81 -17.20 0.46
CA MET A 17 3.06 -17.45 -0.95
C MET A 17 3.16 -16.13 -1.73
N THR A 18 4.00 -16.11 -2.74
CA THR A 18 4.01 -15.07 -3.75
C THR A 18 2.90 -15.30 -4.77
N LEU A 19 2.51 -14.23 -5.50
CA LEU A 19 1.55 -14.37 -6.60
C LEU A 19 2.02 -15.37 -7.68
N GLY A 20 3.34 -15.49 -7.90
CA GLY A 20 3.91 -16.46 -8.81
C GLY A 20 3.69 -17.91 -8.37
N GLU A 21 3.90 -18.17 -7.09
CA GLU A 21 3.66 -19.48 -6.48
C GLU A 21 2.18 -19.86 -6.54
N ILE A 22 1.28 -18.94 -6.20
CA ILE A 22 -0.18 -19.15 -6.32
C ILE A 22 -0.56 -19.46 -7.76
N ARG A 23 -0.06 -18.69 -8.73
CA ARG A 23 -0.33 -18.91 -10.15
C ARG A 23 0.18 -20.27 -10.63
N ALA A 24 1.36 -20.69 -10.19
CA ALA A 24 1.91 -22.03 -10.50
C ALA A 24 1.02 -23.13 -9.92
N MET A 25 0.58 -22.99 -8.68
CA MET A 25 -0.33 -23.93 -8.04
C MET A 25 -1.68 -24.02 -8.76
N MET A 26 -2.25 -22.91 -9.18
CA MET A 26 -3.51 -22.89 -9.96
C MET A 26 -3.35 -23.63 -11.28
N ARG A 27 -2.26 -23.38 -12.02
CA ARG A 27 -1.96 -24.10 -13.26
C ARG A 27 -1.80 -25.60 -13.04
N ALA A 28 -1.08 -25.98 -11.99
CA ALA A 28 -0.88 -27.41 -11.65
C ALA A 28 -2.21 -28.12 -11.30
N LYS A 29 -3.19 -27.37 -10.79
CA LYS A 29 -4.52 -27.88 -10.45
C LYS A 29 -5.53 -27.74 -11.62
N GLY A 30 -5.13 -27.19 -12.75
CA GLY A 30 -6.03 -26.94 -13.88
C GLY A 30 -7.14 -25.90 -13.57
N VAL A 31 -6.87 -25.00 -12.63
CA VAL A 31 -7.83 -23.94 -12.29
C VAL A 31 -7.73 -22.82 -13.32
N GLU A 32 -8.81 -22.55 -13.99
CA GLU A 32 -8.98 -21.40 -14.87
C GLU A 32 -9.77 -20.30 -14.13
N LEU A 33 -9.31 -19.06 -14.28
CA LEU A 33 -9.99 -17.91 -13.70
C LEU A 33 -10.96 -17.33 -14.70
N GLU A 34 -12.22 -17.27 -14.32
CA GLU A 34 -13.26 -16.59 -15.10
C GLU A 34 -13.63 -15.26 -14.42
N PRO A 35 -13.98 -14.24 -15.21
CA PRO A 35 -14.52 -13.00 -14.66
C PRO A 35 -15.84 -13.28 -13.94
N GLU A 36 -15.93 -12.87 -12.70
CA GLU A 36 -17.17 -12.98 -11.91
C GLU A 36 -17.58 -11.61 -11.40
N GLU A 37 -18.87 -11.30 -11.48
CA GLU A 37 -19.39 -10.10 -10.82
C GLU A 37 -19.34 -10.26 -9.31
N ASN A 38 -18.74 -9.30 -8.65
CA ASN A 38 -18.53 -9.36 -7.21
C ASN A 38 -19.10 -8.12 -6.53
N THR A 39 -19.75 -8.32 -5.39
CA THR A 39 -20.30 -7.28 -4.52
C THR A 39 -19.27 -6.74 -3.52
N LEU A 40 -17.98 -7.06 -3.68
CA LEU A 40 -16.92 -6.52 -2.82
C LEU A 40 -16.97 -5.00 -2.79
N GLN A 41 -16.95 -4.45 -1.60
CA GLN A 41 -16.88 -3.02 -1.41
C GLN A 41 -15.64 -2.46 -2.12
N ASN A 42 -15.87 -1.44 -2.92
CA ASN A 42 -14.80 -0.80 -3.65
C ASN A 42 -14.04 0.12 -2.69
N GLY A 43 -12.77 -0.17 -2.41
CA GLY A 43 -11.93 0.69 -1.59
C GLY A 43 -11.78 2.09 -2.18
N SER A 44 -11.58 3.08 -1.31
CA SER A 44 -11.43 4.48 -1.72
C SER A 44 -10.23 4.69 -2.64
N VAL A 45 -10.24 5.79 -3.39
CA VAL A 45 -9.11 6.22 -4.22
C VAL A 45 -7.83 6.36 -3.40
N PHE A 46 -7.93 6.83 -2.16
CA PHE A 46 -6.78 7.00 -1.26
C PHE A 46 -6.20 5.64 -0.85
N GLY A 47 -7.03 4.69 -0.42
CA GLY A 47 -6.60 3.34 -0.05
C GLY A 47 -5.95 2.60 -1.23
N LYS A 48 -6.55 2.64 -2.41
CA LYS A 48 -6.01 1.99 -3.62
C LYS A 48 -4.67 2.59 -4.08
N ARG A 49 -4.38 3.83 -3.71
CA ARG A 49 -3.10 4.50 -4.03
C ARG A 49 -1.95 4.13 -3.10
N PHE A 50 -2.16 3.45 -1.98
CA PHE A 50 -1.09 3.13 -1.02
C PHE A 50 0.05 2.31 -1.64
N GLY A 51 -0.22 1.51 -2.66
CA GLY A 51 0.78 0.81 -3.43
C GLY A 51 1.64 1.68 -4.36
N ASN A 52 1.37 2.99 -4.44
CA ASN A 52 2.10 3.95 -5.26
C ASN A 52 2.99 4.83 -4.38
N GLY A 53 4.17 5.19 -4.88
CA GLY A 53 4.93 6.27 -4.25
C GLY A 53 4.12 7.57 -4.24
N GLY A 54 3.93 8.15 -3.08
CA GLY A 54 3.10 9.32 -2.84
C GLY A 54 1.64 9.02 -2.50
N GLY A 55 1.22 7.75 -2.46
CA GLY A 55 -0.16 7.38 -2.16
C GLY A 55 -0.52 7.57 -0.69
N VAL A 56 0.38 7.19 0.22
CA VAL A 56 0.22 7.42 1.65
C VAL A 56 0.26 8.91 1.96
N THR A 57 1.22 9.63 1.36
CA THR A 57 1.29 11.10 1.46
C THR A 57 -0.02 11.76 1.07
N ALA A 58 -0.61 11.36 -0.06
CA ALA A 58 -1.88 11.94 -0.52
C ALA A 58 -3.01 11.71 0.49
N ALA A 59 -3.07 10.53 1.11
CA ALA A 59 -4.06 10.23 2.13
C ALA A 59 -3.84 11.05 3.42
N VAL A 60 -2.58 11.18 3.86
CA VAL A 60 -2.23 11.99 5.04
C VAL A 60 -2.60 13.45 4.84
N LEU A 61 -2.21 14.06 3.71
CA LEU A 61 -2.55 15.45 3.40
C LEU A 61 -4.06 15.66 3.29
N GLN A 62 -4.79 14.68 2.75
CA GLN A 62 -6.25 14.74 2.70
C GLN A 62 -6.86 14.67 4.10
N CYS A 63 -6.40 13.78 4.96
CA CYS A 63 -6.84 13.70 6.34
C CYS A 63 -6.63 15.01 7.10
N LEU A 64 -5.45 15.63 6.95
CA LEU A 64 -5.17 16.94 7.58
C LEU A 64 -6.17 18.00 7.12
N LYS A 65 -6.45 18.06 5.81
CA LYS A 65 -7.44 19.00 5.26
C LYS A 65 -8.84 18.76 5.83
N GLU A 66 -9.28 17.51 5.89
CA GLU A 66 -10.59 17.14 6.42
C GLU A 66 -10.74 17.46 7.90
N GLN A 67 -9.64 17.44 8.65
CA GLN A 67 -9.60 17.84 10.06
C GLN A 67 -9.42 19.34 10.28
N GLY A 68 -9.26 20.12 9.22
CA GLY A 68 -9.00 21.57 9.31
C GLY A 68 -7.59 21.92 9.76
N GLU A 69 -6.67 20.93 9.69
CA GLU A 69 -5.28 21.11 10.07
C GLU A 69 -4.42 21.62 8.92
N ASN A 70 -3.22 22.12 9.24
CA ASN A 70 -2.28 22.59 8.23
C ASN A 70 -1.79 21.43 7.38
N ALA A 71 -2.15 21.41 6.10
CA ALA A 71 -1.69 20.45 5.12
C ALA A 71 -0.51 20.95 4.26
N ASP A 72 -0.03 22.18 4.51
CA ASP A 72 1.16 22.76 3.87
C ASP A 72 2.41 22.36 4.66
N ILE A 73 2.80 21.12 4.50
CA ILE A 73 3.96 20.50 5.16
C ILE A 73 4.98 20.04 4.11
N ASN A 74 6.27 20.07 4.49
CA ASN A 74 7.34 19.58 3.62
C ASN A 74 7.33 18.05 3.58
N VAL A 75 7.14 17.48 2.41
CA VAL A 75 7.08 16.03 2.21
C VAL A 75 8.28 15.52 1.44
N MET A 76 8.92 14.48 1.94
CA MET A 76 9.93 13.71 1.22
C MET A 76 9.37 12.35 0.83
N LYS A 77 9.34 12.07 -0.48
CA LYS A 77 8.94 10.77 -1.02
C LYS A 77 10.17 10.02 -1.49
N CYS A 78 10.43 8.86 -0.88
CA CYS A 78 11.59 8.03 -1.20
C CYS A 78 11.14 6.85 -2.07
N ASN A 79 11.74 6.75 -3.26
CA ASN A 79 11.41 5.75 -4.27
C ASN A 79 12.54 4.72 -4.38
N GLY A 80 12.43 3.64 -3.63
CA GLY A 80 13.43 2.58 -3.53
C GLY A 80 14.21 2.62 -2.21
N ALA A 81 14.75 1.45 -1.84
CA ALA A 81 15.46 1.27 -0.57
C ALA A 81 16.67 2.21 -0.38
N ALA A 82 17.35 2.58 -1.48
CA ALA A 82 18.50 3.49 -1.43
C ALA A 82 18.10 4.91 -0.98
N GLU A 83 17.00 5.43 -1.51
CA GLU A 83 16.48 6.74 -1.10
C GLU A 83 15.95 6.71 0.33
N CYS A 84 15.25 5.64 0.70
CA CYS A 84 14.80 5.43 2.09
C CYS A 84 15.98 5.45 3.06
N LYS A 85 17.06 4.71 2.74
CA LYS A 85 18.28 4.70 3.57
C LYS A 85 18.88 6.10 3.71
N LYS A 86 18.93 6.87 2.62
CA LYS A 86 19.44 8.24 2.64
C LYS A 86 18.59 9.15 3.53
N ALA A 87 17.27 9.08 3.41
CA ALA A 87 16.36 9.84 4.26
C ALA A 87 16.54 9.51 5.75
N LEU A 88 16.64 8.22 6.10
CA LEU A 88 16.89 7.78 7.47
C LEU A 88 18.24 8.27 8.02
N LEU A 89 19.28 8.32 7.20
CA LEU A 89 20.57 8.87 7.60
C LEU A 89 20.49 10.39 7.87
N LEU A 90 19.77 11.13 7.02
CA LEU A 90 19.52 12.56 7.22
C LEU A 90 18.70 12.80 8.50
N MET A 91 17.69 11.97 8.75
CA MET A 91 16.90 12.02 9.97
C MET A 91 17.74 11.77 11.20
N LYS A 92 18.61 10.76 11.17
CA LYS A 92 19.52 10.42 12.29
C LYS A 92 20.42 11.57 12.69
N VAL A 93 20.87 12.39 11.74
CA VAL A 93 21.76 13.53 12.00
C VAL A 93 21.02 14.86 12.13
N GLY A 94 19.69 14.85 12.21
CA GLY A 94 18.85 16.04 12.37
C GLY A 94 18.86 17.00 11.17
N LYS A 95 19.20 16.51 9.98
CA LYS A 95 19.29 17.31 8.74
C LYS A 95 18.25 16.96 7.70
N LEU A 96 17.19 16.25 8.09
CA LEU A 96 16.11 15.95 7.18
C LEU A 96 15.27 17.21 6.90
N PRO A 97 15.16 17.67 5.63
CA PRO A 97 14.41 18.86 5.29
C PRO A 97 12.94 18.52 4.99
N ALA A 98 12.30 17.75 5.86
CA ALA A 98 10.92 17.33 5.68
C ALA A 98 10.24 17.07 7.02
N ASP A 99 8.95 17.41 7.08
CA ASP A 99 8.05 17.16 8.20
C ASP A 99 7.45 15.75 8.13
N PHE A 100 7.30 15.22 6.92
CA PHE A 100 6.77 13.89 6.67
C PHE A 100 7.61 13.14 5.61
N VAL A 101 7.90 11.87 5.87
CA VAL A 101 8.63 11.00 4.95
C VAL A 101 7.79 9.80 4.57
N GLU A 102 7.58 9.60 3.27
CA GLU A 102 7.03 8.36 2.73
C GLU A 102 8.13 7.55 2.08
N GLY A 103 8.30 6.28 2.48
CA GLY A 103 9.30 5.39 1.92
C GLY A 103 8.68 4.19 1.20
N MET A 104 9.06 3.99 -0.06
CA MET A 104 8.77 2.78 -0.85
C MET A 104 10.05 1.99 -1.05
N ALA A 105 10.13 0.76 -0.51
CA ALA A 105 11.31 -0.08 -0.68
C ALA A 105 11.53 -0.51 -2.14
N CYS A 106 10.45 -0.74 -2.89
CA CYS A 106 10.49 -1.08 -4.30
C CYS A 106 10.36 0.17 -5.16
N VAL A 107 11.24 0.32 -6.16
CA VAL A 107 11.13 1.40 -7.15
C VAL A 107 9.82 1.24 -7.93
N GLY A 108 9.05 2.31 -8.05
CA GLY A 108 7.73 2.31 -8.68
C GLY A 108 6.58 1.86 -7.76
N GLY A 109 6.86 1.58 -6.49
CA GLY A 109 5.90 1.05 -5.53
C GLY A 109 5.65 -0.45 -5.67
N CYS A 110 4.51 -0.95 -5.20
CA CYS A 110 4.21 -2.39 -5.15
C CYS A 110 4.23 -3.06 -6.53
N VAL A 111 3.92 -2.34 -7.59
CA VAL A 111 3.97 -2.88 -8.98
C VAL A 111 5.40 -3.14 -9.47
N GLY A 112 6.40 -2.50 -8.86
CA GLY A 112 7.83 -2.73 -9.12
C GLY A 112 8.45 -3.82 -8.23
N GLY A 113 7.66 -4.44 -7.37
CA GLY A 113 8.11 -5.44 -6.41
C GLY A 113 8.67 -6.72 -7.01
N PRO A 114 9.28 -7.58 -6.18
CA PRO A 114 10.07 -8.73 -6.64
C PRO A 114 9.25 -9.82 -7.35
N SER A 115 7.98 -9.95 -7.14
CA SER A 115 7.13 -10.99 -7.75
C SER A 115 6.25 -10.48 -8.90
N LYS A 116 6.68 -9.43 -9.57
CA LYS A 116 5.97 -8.88 -10.72
C LYS A 116 6.01 -9.85 -11.91
N HIS A 117 4.89 -9.96 -12.61
CA HIS A 117 4.73 -10.83 -13.80
C HIS A 117 4.62 -10.05 -15.11
N LYS A 118 4.57 -8.73 -15.03
CA LYS A 118 4.47 -7.82 -16.17
C LYS A 118 5.56 -6.76 -16.06
N THR A 119 5.78 -6.06 -17.17
CA THR A 119 6.62 -4.87 -17.13
C THR A 119 6.05 -3.83 -16.19
N GLU A 120 6.89 -2.96 -15.67
CA GLU A 120 6.46 -1.88 -14.77
C GLU A 120 5.42 -0.97 -15.43
N GLN A 121 5.59 -0.71 -16.73
CA GLN A 121 4.66 0.13 -17.50
C GLN A 121 3.26 -0.50 -17.62
N GLU A 122 3.18 -1.79 -17.95
CA GLU A 122 1.91 -2.51 -18.06
C GLU A 122 1.21 -2.61 -16.70
N ALA A 123 1.96 -2.92 -15.63
CA ALA A 123 1.45 -2.99 -14.28
C ALA A 123 0.94 -1.62 -13.79
N LYS A 124 1.69 -0.55 -14.10
CA LYS A 124 1.28 0.82 -13.81
C LYS A 124 -0.02 1.19 -14.52
N LYS A 125 -0.13 0.91 -15.83
CA LYS A 125 -1.35 1.19 -16.59
C LYS A 125 -2.57 0.45 -16.03
N ALA A 126 -2.44 -0.83 -15.73
CA ALA A 126 -3.52 -1.62 -15.14
C ALA A 126 -3.96 -1.06 -13.78
N ARG A 127 -2.99 -0.69 -12.93
CA ARG A 127 -3.24 -0.07 -11.64
C ARG A 127 -3.93 1.28 -11.78
N ASP A 128 -3.48 2.14 -12.69
CA ASP A 128 -4.06 3.48 -12.89
C ASP A 128 -5.51 3.38 -13.39
N THR A 129 -5.82 2.38 -14.21
CA THR A 129 -7.19 2.04 -14.61
C THR A 129 -8.04 1.65 -13.38
N LEU A 130 -7.52 0.79 -12.53
CA LEU A 130 -8.21 0.37 -11.30
C LEU A 130 -8.43 1.53 -10.32
N ILE A 131 -7.43 2.41 -10.17
CA ILE A 131 -7.55 3.63 -9.35
C ILE A 131 -8.61 4.58 -9.93
N GLY A 132 -8.69 4.69 -11.26
CA GLY A 132 -9.70 5.52 -11.93
C GLY A 132 -11.14 5.08 -11.67
N GLN A 133 -11.34 3.79 -11.38
CA GLN A 133 -12.62 3.19 -11.01
C GLN A 133 -12.89 3.21 -9.50
N ALA A 134 -11.94 3.69 -8.69
CA ALA A 134 -12.09 3.69 -7.25
C ALA A 134 -13.15 4.67 -6.77
N ASP A 135 -13.71 4.37 -5.60
CA ASP A 135 -14.60 5.27 -4.88
C ASP A 135 -13.91 6.61 -4.60
N LYS A 136 -14.59 7.69 -4.93
CA LYS A 136 -14.07 9.07 -4.81
C LYS A 136 -14.36 9.73 -3.47
N ARG A 137 -15.03 9.01 -2.56
CA ARG A 137 -15.30 9.52 -1.21
C ARG A 137 -14.01 9.98 -0.53
N GLU A 138 -14.14 10.95 0.32
CA GLU A 138 -13.07 11.43 1.19
C GLU A 138 -12.68 10.36 2.22
N VAL A 139 -11.55 10.57 2.92
CA VAL A 139 -10.99 9.54 3.81
C VAL A 139 -11.93 9.28 4.98
N HIS A 140 -12.38 10.32 5.69
CA HIS A 140 -13.26 10.16 6.85
C HIS A 140 -14.66 9.66 6.46
N GLU A 141 -15.19 10.12 5.35
CA GLU A 141 -16.46 9.60 4.82
C GLU A 141 -16.36 8.10 4.54
N ASN A 142 -15.27 7.67 3.90
CA ASN A 142 -15.04 6.26 3.64
C ASN A 142 -14.87 5.43 4.92
N LEU A 143 -14.13 5.95 5.90
CA LEU A 143 -13.95 5.29 7.20
C LEU A 143 -15.27 5.13 7.97
N GLY A 144 -16.21 6.06 7.81
CA GLY A 144 -17.53 5.99 8.44
C GLY A 144 -18.37 4.76 8.03
N HIS A 145 -18.01 4.08 6.94
CA HIS A 145 -18.64 2.83 6.51
C HIS A 145 -18.09 1.57 7.20
N TYR A 146 -17.04 1.71 8.01
CA TYR A 146 -16.40 0.60 8.71
C TYR A 146 -16.57 0.73 10.22
N PRO A 147 -16.82 -0.38 10.93
CA PRO A 147 -16.91 -0.37 12.39
C PRO A 147 -15.50 -0.26 13.01
N MET A 148 -14.89 0.93 12.94
CA MET A 148 -13.50 1.17 13.36
C MET A 148 -13.27 0.87 14.85
N ASP A 149 -14.30 0.94 15.67
CA ASP A 149 -14.30 0.55 17.09
C ASP A 149 -14.02 -0.96 17.31
N LYS A 150 -14.27 -1.79 16.28
CA LYS A 150 -14.01 -3.24 16.29
C LYS A 150 -12.63 -3.63 15.78
N PHE A 151 -11.86 -2.67 15.24
CA PHE A 151 -10.53 -2.93 14.72
C PHE A 151 -9.46 -2.35 15.64
N SER A 152 -8.55 -3.20 16.12
CA SER A 152 -7.36 -2.72 16.81
C SER A 152 -6.21 -2.56 15.81
N MET A 153 -5.64 -1.35 15.76
CA MET A 153 -4.42 -1.07 14.98
C MET A 153 -3.16 -1.33 15.81
N HIS A 154 -3.32 -1.68 17.09
CA HIS A 154 -2.21 -2.02 17.97
C HIS A 154 -1.99 -3.53 18.00
N ARG A 155 -0.74 -3.93 17.90
CA ARG A 155 -0.32 -5.31 18.15
C ARG A 155 -0.01 -5.46 19.64
N HIS A 156 -0.61 -6.45 20.25
CA HIS A 156 -0.36 -6.84 21.63
C HIS A 156 0.56 -8.05 21.66
#